data_aee0f7a1b5bd8b0256c059bb6d459862
#
_entry.id   aee0f7a1b5bd8b0256c059bb6d459862
#
_cell.length_a   1.000
_cell.length_b   1.000
_cell.length_c   1.000
_cell.angle_alpha   90.00
_cell.angle_beta   90.00
_cell.angle_gamma   90.00
#
_symmetry.space_group_name_H-M   'P 1'
#
loop_
_entity.id
_entity.type
_entity.pdbx_description
1 polymer ?
#
loop_
_entity_poly.entity_id
_entity_poly.type
_entity_poly.pdbx_seq_one_letter_code
_entity_poly.pdbx_strand_id
1 'polypeptide(L)'
;MILRKTIAFPIALTFFTCTASFGVAPNVIVMMADDMGMGDTSAYQDFTGNADDAQLHTPQMDRLARMGVRFTDAHTPSSRCTPTRYGLLTGRYAWRNRLKYWVLYGVQGDPMIEADRPTLATLFRSQGYATGMVGKWHLGLRYSRTDGSPAAGWQDADLTKPLADGPADHGFDFCRFTSRSHGTSGPDAGKKGVRTGKNKRGDRNKPTQAIGPGHMHGRVSVSANGNGKQLHKEGPDAYVLHALGSRHSNSALEFLQKHLAGKKSTKKPFFLYYACNSNHGPYTPDKEIGGKPVAGAGRTVSGKPMQTRYDYIYENDVALGRLLDYLKATDDPRRTGKKLLGNTIVIFTSDNGAEIKAKTATGPFRSNKGSVYEGGHRVPFIVAWPEGKVGDGNAKTPGKTSTELLGLQDLYATFSQILGVPLPDLKAGKKGAEDSFNVLPAWRGEKLVRRPMIFNDHKEGKDGAAAALRLDNPKIGGKTIDGQWKMFFDASLLRAGKAKPLELYELASDPKEENNRLKEEKLQPVVKRLVFQALLHRNAGGHRI
;
A
#
# COMPACT_ATOMS: atom_id res chain seq x y z
N MET A 1 33.35 -57.32 33.96
CA MET A 1 32.54 -56.82 32.83
C MET A 1 31.38 -56.01 33.39
N ILE A 2 31.57 -54.68 33.56
CA ILE A 2 30.63 -53.81 34.25
C ILE A 2 29.92 -52.96 33.17
N LEU A 3 28.62 -53.24 32.97
CA LEU A 3 27.78 -52.45 32.07
C LEU A 3 27.40 -51.11 32.73
N ARG A 4 27.88 -49.98 32.13
CA ARG A 4 27.38 -48.65 32.46
C ARG A 4 26.08 -48.39 31.67
N LYS A 5 24.96 -48.27 32.36
CA LYS A 5 23.72 -47.76 31.81
C LYS A 5 23.79 -46.21 31.75
N THR A 6 23.76 -45.69 30.55
CA THR A 6 23.62 -44.23 30.31
C THR A 6 22.14 -43.88 30.34
N ILE A 7 21.71 -43.12 31.31
CA ILE A 7 20.36 -42.56 31.39
C ILE A 7 20.34 -41.23 30.61
N ALA A 8 19.64 -41.23 29.48
CA ALA A 8 19.38 -39.98 28.71
C ALA A 8 18.11 -39.32 29.27
N PHE A 9 18.24 -38.14 29.83
CA PHE A 9 17.11 -37.28 30.17
C PHE A 9 16.68 -36.50 28.93
N PRO A 10 15.41 -36.54 28.53
CA PRO A 10 14.95 -35.64 27.48
C PRO A 10 14.76 -34.22 28.06
N ILE A 11 15.55 -33.29 27.60
CA ILE A 11 15.31 -31.85 27.84
C ILE A 11 14.12 -31.45 26.96
N ALA A 12 12.95 -31.36 27.56
CA ALA A 12 11.80 -30.74 26.92
C ALA A 12 12.01 -29.22 26.85
N LEU A 13 12.37 -28.73 25.68
CA LEU A 13 12.46 -27.30 25.40
C LEU A 13 11.04 -26.74 25.25
N THR A 14 10.47 -26.24 26.34
CA THR A 14 9.17 -25.60 26.34
C THR A 14 9.35 -24.20 25.73
N PHE A 15 9.01 -24.05 24.46
CA PHE A 15 8.86 -22.73 23.84
C PHE A 15 7.64 -22.04 24.47
N PHE A 16 7.89 -21.15 25.42
CA PHE A 16 6.90 -20.16 25.85
C PHE A 16 6.67 -19.19 24.70
N THR A 17 5.70 -19.46 23.86
CA THR A 17 5.13 -18.43 22.98
C THR A 17 4.34 -17.49 23.86
N CYS A 18 4.94 -16.36 24.21
CA CYS A 18 4.24 -15.26 24.86
C CYS A 18 3.25 -14.68 23.83
N THR A 19 2.08 -15.27 23.69
CA THR A 19 0.94 -14.68 22.99
C THR A 19 0.46 -13.53 23.83
N ALA A 20 0.81 -12.30 23.44
CA ALA A 20 0.14 -11.12 23.99
C ALA A 20 -1.35 -11.26 23.64
N SER A 21 -2.14 -11.79 24.54
CA SER A 21 -3.58 -11.87 24.41
C SER A 21 -4.14 -10.46 24.53
N PHE A 22 -4.34 -9.78 23.41
CA PHE A 22 -5.19 -8.61 23.36
C PHE A 22 -6.60 -9.08 23.70
N GLY A 23 -7.21 -8.57 24.77
CA GLY A 23 -8.52 -9.04 25.28
C GLY A 23 -9.63 -9.05 24.22
N VAL A 24 -9.62 -8.10 23.29
CA VAL A 24 -10.52 -8.03 22.10
C VAL A 24 -9.70 -7.68 20.89
N ALA A 25 -9.80 -8.46 19.84
CA ALA A 25 -9.07 -8.25 18.58
C ALA A 25 -9.35 -6.85 17.99
N PRO A 26 -8.33 -6.09 17.55
CA PRO A 26 -8.52 -4.74 17.03
C PRO A 26 -9.27 -4.73 15.69
N ASN A 27 -10.03 -3.67 15.42
CA ASN A 27 -10.43 -3.36 14.07
C ASN A 27 -9.24 -2.80 13.29
N VAL A 28 -9.29 -2.87 11.96
CA VAL A 28 -8.19 -2.38 11.11
C VAL A 28 -8.74 -1.60 9.93
N ILE A 29 -8.20 -0.41 9.69
CA ILE A 29 -8.38 0.38 8.48
C ILE A 29 -7.01 0.68 7.89
N VAL A 30 -6.80 0.28 6.64
CA VAL A 30 -5.64 0.69 5.83
C VAL A 30 -6.16 1.60 4.73
N MET A 31 -5.95 2.90 4.88
CA MET A 31 -6.28 3.90 3.88
C MET A 31 -5.01 4.25 3.09
N MET A 32 -5.07 4.09 1.78
CA MET A 32 -3.92 4.27 0.90
C MET A 32 -4.25 5.24 -0.23
N ALA A 33 -3.57 6.38 -0.24
CA ALA A 33 -3.61 7.35 -1.34
C ALA A 33 -2.93 6.78 -2.61
N ASP A 34 -3.18 7.42 -3.74
CA ASP A 34 -2.60 7.12 -5.04
C ASP A 34 -1.64 8.25 -5.43
N ASP A 35 -0.36 7.96 -5.65
CA ASP A 35 0.66 8.93 -6.11
C ASP A 35 0.98 10.10 -5.15
N MET A 36 0.94 9.88 -3.86
CA MET A 36 1.19 10.89 -2.85
C MET A 36 2.59 10.77 -2.26
N GLY A 37 3.38 11.83 -2.34
CA GLY A 37 4.72 11.90 -1.76
C GLY A 37 4.74 12.50 -0.35
N MET A 38 5.92 12.46 0.28
CA MET A 38 6.13 12.98 1.65
C MET A 38 5.83 14.48 1.77
N GLY A 39 6.13 15.27 0.72
CA GLY A 39 5.89 16.72 0.70
C GLY A 39 4.43 17.10 0.48
N ASP A 40 3.56 16.17 0.14
CA ASP A 40 2.16 16.44 -0.19
C ASP A 40 1.25 16.60 1.05
N THR A 41 1.78 16.52 2.26
CA THR A 41 0.99 16.62 3.50
C THR A 41 1.71 17.44 4.58
N SER A 42 0.97 18.30 5.29
CA SER A 42 1.48 19.06 6.43
C SER A 42 1.93 18.17 7.60
N ALA A 43 1.48 16.93 7.65
CA ALA A 43 1.90 15.97 8.69
C ALA A 43 3.41 15.67 8.66
N TYR A 44 4.11 16.02 7.58
CA TYR A 44 5.57 15.86 7.42
C TYR A 44 6.30 17.17 7.11
N GLN A 45 5.65 18.32 7.30
CA GLN A 45 6.21 19.62 6.93
C GLN A 45 7.54 19.92 7.64
N ASP A 46 7.64 19.63 8.92
CA ASP A 46 8.87 19.79 9.70
C ASP A 46 10.03 18.91 9.20
N PHE A 47 9.72 17.72 8.70
CA PHE A 47 10.69 16.80 8.10
C PHE A 47 11.09 17.21 6.68
N THR A 48 10.14 17.68 5.85
CA THR A 48 10.40 18.04 4.45
C THR A 48 10.96 19.44 4.29
N GLY A 49 10.76 20.31 5.28
CA GLY A 49 11.21 21.70 5.25
C GLY A 49 10.49 22.54 4.20
N ASN A 50 9.24 22.21 3.85
CA ASN A 50 8.42 23.04 2.99
C ASN A 50 7.93 24.28 3.75
N ALA A 51 7.97 25.45 3.10
CA ALA A 51 7.47 26.69 3.68
C ALA A 51 5.95 26.69 3.84
N ASP A 52 5.42 27.42 4.83
CA ASP A 52 3.98 27.49 5.13
C ASP A 52 3.13 27.97 3.95
N ASP A 53 3.68 28.79 3.08
CA ASP A 53 3.01 29.32 1.90
C ASP A 53 3.11 28.41 0.66
N ALA A 54 3.76 27.26 0.80
CA ALA A 54 3.91 26.24 -0.23
C ALA A 54 3.37 24.87 0.19
N GLN A 55 3.26 24.59 1.50
CA GLN A 55 2.81 23.31 2.04
C GLN A 55 1.29 23.23 2.04
N LEU A 56 0.72 22.19 1.41
CA LEU A 56 -0.70 21.87 1.56
C LEU A 56 -1.03 21.55 3.03
N HIS A 57 -2.05 22.20 3.57
CA HIS A 57 -2.59 21.90 4.88
C HIS A 57 -3.55 20.69 4.81
N THR A 58 -3.22 19.64 5.55
CA THR A 58 -3.99 18.38 5.65
C THR A 58 -4.34 18.08 7.10
N PRO A 59 -5.32 18.81 7.68
CA PRO A 59 -5.58 18.79 9.12
C PRO A 59 -5.97 17.43 9.69
N GLN A 60 -6.52 16.53 8.88
CA GLN A 60 -6.89 15.20 9.38
C GLN A 60 -5.72 14.22 9.35
N MET A 61 -4.80 14.36 8.39
CA MET A 61 -3.53 13.63 8.42
C MET A 61 -2.66 14.11 9.59
N ASP A 62 -2.64 15.42 9.87
CA ASP A 62 -2.01 16.00 11.05
C ASP A 62 -2.64 15.46 12.34
N ARG A 63 -3.99 15.37 12.37
CA ARG A 63 -4.73 14.80 13.49
C ARG A 63 -4.33 13.35 13.75
N LEU A 64 -4.26 12.51 12.70
CA LEU A 64 -3.85 11.11 12.82
C LEU A 64 -2.39 11.01 13.29
N ALA A 65 -1.50 11.86 12.77
CA ALA A 65 -0.10 11.90 13.19
C ALA A 65 0.05 12.25 14.67
N ARG A 66 -0.73 13.22 15.18
CA ARG A 66 -0.76 13.53 16.61
C ARG A 66 -1.29 12.39 17.47
N MET A 67 -2.31 11.67 16.99
CA MET A 67 -2.88 10.53 17.72
C MET A 67 -1.98 9.30 17.75
N GLY A 68 -1.03 9.19 16.83
CA GLY A 68 -0.27 7.98 16.57
C GLY A 68 1.23 8.18 16.44
N VAL A 69 1.78 7.44 15.49
CA VAL A 69 3.20 7.46 15.11
C VAL A 69 3.29 7.68 13.60
N ARG A 70 4.07 8.68 13.19
CA ARG A 70 4.45 8.85 11.78
C ARG A 70 5.86 8.33 11.53
N PHE A 71 6.10 7.76 10.37
CA PHE A 71 7.39 7.21 9.99
C PHE A 71 8.03 8.05 8.89
N THR A 72 9.27 8.48 9.11
CA THR A 72 10.02 9.24 8.10
C THR A 72 10.80 8.35 7.14
N ASP A 73 10.93 7.05 7.44
CA ASP A 73 11.64 6.06 6.62
C ASP A 73 10.71 4.88 6.23
N ALA A 74 9.54 5.24 5.69
CA ALA A 74 8.55 4.28 5.21
C ALA A 74 8.55 4.19 3.68
N HIS A 75 8.50 2.96 3.15
CA HIS A 75 8.70 2.72 1.74
C HIS A 75 7.64 1.80 1.14
N THR A 76 7.38 2.02 -0.14
CA THR A 76 6.67 1.04 -0.96
C THR A 76 7.66 0.05 -1.59
N PRO A 77 7.28 -1.24 -1.79
CA PRO A 77 8.17 -2.24 -2.38
C PRO A 77 8.50 -1.99 -3.86
N SER A 78 7.78 -1.07 -4.47
CA SER A 78 8.00 -0.58 -5.83
C SER A 78 7.47 0.85 -5.93
N SER A 79 7.99 1.64 -6.85
CA SER A 79 7.52 3.01 -7.06
C SER A 79 6.34 3.12 -8.02
N ARG A 80 5.49 2.08 -8.07
CA ARG A 80 4.28 2.02 -8.90
C ARG A 80 3.12 1.31 -8.21
N CYS A 81 1.91 1.67 -8.66
CA CYS A 81 0.64 1.24 -8.07
C CYS A 81 0.49 -0.29 -8.01
N THR A 82 0.42 -1.00 -9.15
CA THR A 82 0.14 -2.45 -9.20
C THR A 82 1.13 -3.26 -8.36
N PRO A 83 2.46 -3.11 -8.54
CA PRO A 83 3.41 -3.91 -7.76
C PRO A 83 3.37 -3.61 -6.27
N THR A 84 3.12 -2.36 -5.87
CA THR A 84 2.97 -2.02 -4.45
C THR A 84 1.71 -2.62 -3.85
N ARG A 85 0.57 -2.50 -4.51
CA ARG A 85 -0.72 -3.07 -4.04
C ARG A 85 -0.63 -4.59 -3.90
N TYR A 86 0.05 -5.26 -4.83
CA TYR A 86 0.38 -6.67 -4.72
C TYR A 86 1.23 -6.95 -3.47
N GLY A 87 2.32 -6.21 -3.29
CA GLY A 87 3.23 -6.38 -2.14
C GLY A 87 2.54 -6.17 -0.80
N LEU A 88 1.74 -5.11 -0.68
CA LEU A 88 0.97 -4.81 0.53
C LEU A 88 0.02 -5.95 0.89
N LEU A 89 -0.75 -6.44 -0.08
CA LEU A 89 -1.77 -7.46 0.20
C LEU A 89 -1.17 -8.86 0.43
N THR A 90 -0.04 -9.20 -0.20
CA THR A 90 0.50 -10.57 -0.16
C THR A 90 1.75 -10.74 0.71
N GLY A 91 2.38 -9.65 1.14
CA GLY A 91 3.68 -9.68 1.82
C GLY A 91 4.83 -10.17 0.93
N ARG A 92 4.70 -10.01 -0.41
CA ARG A 92 5.63 -10.55 -1.41
C ARG A 92 5.99 -9.50 -2.44
N TYR A 93 7.26 -9.38 -2.79
CA TYR A 93 7.67 -8.47 -3.85
C TYR A 93 7.08 -8.85 -5.21
N ALA A 94 6.58 -7.87 -5.94
CA ALA A 94 5.98 -8.08 -7.27
C ALA A 94 7.00 -8.53 -8.33
N TRP A 95 8.28 -8.24 -8.16
CA TRP A 95 9.31 -8.73 -9.10
C TRP A 95 9.43 -10.26 -9.14
N ARG A 96 8.87 -10.97 -8.16
CA ARG A 96 8.77 -12.43 -8.11
C ARG A 96 7.62 -12.98 -8.95
N ASN A 97 6.71 -12.13 -9.45
CA ASN A 97 5.61 -12.56 -10.31
C ASN A 97 5.82 -12.16 -11.78
N ARG A 98 4.85 -12.46 -12.65
CA ARG A 98 4.91 -12.24 -14.10
C ARG A 98 5.05 -10.78 -14.51
N LEU A 99 4.47 -9.85 -13.76
CA LEU A 99 4.46 -8.42 -14.10
C LEU A 99 5.71 -7.68 -13.64
N LYS A 100 6.40 -8.25 -12.65
CA LYS A 100 7.64 -7.71 -12.08
C LYS A 100 7.41 -6.30 -11.49
N TYR A 101 7.97 -5.28 -12.13
CA TYR A 101 7.90 -3.87 -11.70
C TYR A 101 6.87 -3.05 -12.47
N TRP A 102 6.17 -3.63 -13.48
CA TRP A 102 5.26 -2.87 -14.32
C TRP A 102 3.84 -2.79 -13.71
N VAL A 103 3.01 -1.93 -14.32
CA VAL A 103 1.59 -1.81 -13.94
C VAL A 103 0.70 -2.56 -14.94
N LEU A 104 -0.44 -2.99 -14.46
CA LEU A 104 -1.50 -3.46 -15.36
C LEU A 104 -2.12 -2.27 -16.08
N TYR A 105 -2.21 -2.35 -17.40
CA TYR A 105 -2.95 -1.39 -18.18
C TYR A 105 -4.39 -1.87 -18.34
N GLY A 106 -5.29 -1.09 -17.79
CA GLY A 106 -6.69 -1.33 -18.00
C GLY A 106 -7.24 -2.54 -17.28
N VAL A 107 -8.23 -3.12 -17.90
CA VAL A 107 -8.93 -4.33 -17.49
C VAL A 107 -8.31 -5.57 -18.12
N GLN A 108 -7.21 -5.40 -18.79
CA GLN A 108 -6.53 -6.51 -19.45
C GLN A 108 -5.64 -7.25 -18.48
N GLY A 109 -5.59 -8.50 -18.72
CA GLY A 109 -4.70 -9.42 -18.06
C GLY A 109 -5.33 -10.09 -16.87
N ASP A 110 -4.89 -11.29 -16.69
CA ASP A 110 -5.25 -12.13 -15.56
C ASP A 110 -4.93 -11.44 -14.24
N PRO A 111 -5.65 -11.79 -13.18
CA PRO A 111 -5.33 -11.36 -11.84
C PRO A 111 -3.86 -11.54 -11.52
N MET A 112 -3.30 -10.54 -10.82
CA MET A 112 -1.89 -10.56 -10.40
C MET A 112 -1.67 -11.48 -9.21
N ILE A 113 -2.69 -11.60 -8.37
CA ILE A 113 -2.67 -12.47 -7.20
C ILE A 113 -3.05 -13.86 -7.71
N GLU A 114 -2.18 -14.82 -7.46
CA GLU A 114 -2.42 -16.22 -7.81
C GLU A 114 -3.59 -16.75 -6.95
N ALA A 115 -4.44 -17.62 -7.51
CA ALA A 115 -5.67 -18.10 -6.86
C ALA A 115 -5.43 -18.74 -5.48
N ASP A 116 -4.29 -19.40 -5.30
CA ASP A 116 -3.90 -20.06 -4.06
C ASP A 116 -3.03 -19.20 -3.13
N ARG A 117 -2.82 -17.93 -3.46
CA ARG A 117 -1.98 -17.03 -2.68
C ARG A 117 -2.79 -16.33 -1.59
N PRO A 118 -2.41 -16.50 -0.33
CA PRO A 118 -3.06 -15.77 0.76
C PRO A 118 -2.77 -14.26 0.66
N THR A 119 -3.76 -13.49 1.06
CA THR A 119 -3.71 -12.03 1.15
C THR A 119 -3.95 -11.58 2.60
N LEU A 120 -3.74 -10.29 2.88
CA LEU A 120 -4.18 -9.71 4.15
C LEU A 120 -5.67 -9.97 4.40
N ALA A 121 -6.51 -9.84 3.37
CA ALA A 121 -7.94 -10.06 3.53
C ALA A 121 -8.27 -11.53 3.88
N THR A 122 -7.60 -12.51 3.24
CA THR A 122 -7.78 -13.92 3.61
C THR A 122 -7.24 -14.21 5.02
N LEU A 123 -6.14 -13.57 5.44
CA LEU A 123 -5.62 -13.66 6.80
C LEU A 123 -6.66 -13.16 7.81
N PHE A 124 -7.18 -11.94 7.62
CA PHE A 124 -8.18 -11.37 8.51
C PHE A 124 -9.49 -12.20 8.51
N ARG A 125 -9.97 -12.60 7.34
CA ARG A 125 -11.19 -13.42 7.21
C ARG A 125 -11.04 -14.77 7.94
N SER A 126 -9.87 -15.41 7.88
CA SER A 126 -9.60 -16.66 8.60
C SER A 126 -9.67 -16.50 10.12
N GLN A 127 -9.49 -15.27 10.63
CA GLN A 127 -9.62 -14.91 12.04
C GLN A 127 -11.01 -14.33 12.38
N GLY A 128 -11.99 -14.54 11.52
CA GLY A 128 -13.38 -14.16 11.77
C GLY A 128 -13.71 -12.69 11.54
N TYR A 129 -12.82 -11.91 10.93
CA TYR A 129 -13.09 -10.52 10.57
C TYR A 129 -14.10 -10.41 9.43
N ALA A 130 -14.93 -9.37 9.47
CA ALA A 130 -15.58 -8.86 8.27
C ALA A 130 -14.57 -8.07 7.45
N THR A 131 -14.51 -8.32 6.13
CA THR A 131 -13.47 -7.75 5.27
C THR A 131 -14.08 -6.86 4.18
N GLY A 132 -13.57 -5.63 4.03
CA GLY A 132 -14.03 -4.66 3.06
C GLY A 132 -12.92 -4.16 2.14
N MET A 133 -13.23 -4.06 0.83
CA MET A 133 -12.40 -3.41 -0.19
C MET A 133 -13.19 -2.25 -0.81
N VAL A 134 -12.63 -1.04 -0.74
CA VAL A 134 -13.21 0.16 -1.33
C VAL A 134 -12.16 0.90 -2.15
N GLY A 135 -12.54 1.37 -3.33
CA GLY A 135 -11.71 2.22 -4.18
C GLY A 135 -10.95 1.47 -5.27
N LYS A 136 -9.71 1.87 -5.55
CA LYS A 136 -8.90 1.36 -6.66
C LYS A 136 -8.33 -0.03 -6.37
N TRP A 137 -8.71 -1.04 -7.17
CA TRP A 137 -8.15 -2.39 -7.09
C TRP A 137 -6.78 -2.50 -7.76
N HIS A 138 -6.73 -2.34 -9.05
CA HIS A 138 -5.54 -2.32 -9.91
C HIS A 138 -4.64 -3.57 -9.84
N LEU A 139 -5.22 -4.74 -9.57
CA LEU A 139 -4.52 -6.03 -9.49
C LEU A 139 -5.02 -7.06 -10.52
N GLY A 140 -5.76 -6.58 -11.53
CA GLY A 140 -6.36 -7.42 -12.56
C GLY A 140 -7.71 -7.98 -12.16
N LEU A 141 -8.48 -8.31 -13.17
CA LEU A 141 -9.82 -8.88 -13.07
C LEU A 141 -9.96 -9.95 -14.15
N ARG A 142 -10.62 -11.06 -13.83
CA ARG A 142 -11.06 -12.01 -14.84
C ARG A 142 -12.56 -11.87 -15.03
N TYR A 143 -12.94 -11.58 -16.26
CA TYR A 143 -14.35 -11.42 -16.64
C TYR A 143 -14.98 -12.77 -16.96
N SER A 144 -16.31 -12.80 -17.01
CA SER A 144 -17.09 -13.93 -17.50
C SER A 144 -17.67 -13.61 -18.88
N ARG A 145 -17.93 -14.65 -19.65
CA ARG A 145 -18.74 -14.62 -20.88
C ARG A 145 -20.22 -14.61 -20.56
N THR A 146 -21.05 -14.49 -21.57
CA THR A 146 -22.52 -14.54 -21.47
C THR A 146 -23.02 -15.86 -20.86
N ASP A 147 -22.32 -16.97 -21.14
CA ASP A 147 -22.61 -18.31 -20.57
C ASP A 147 -22.05 -18.50 -19.14
N GLY A 148 -21.39 -17.50 -18.58
CA GLY A 148 -20.79 -17.55 -17.25
C GLY A 148 -19.38 -18.17 -17.20
N SER A 149 -18.87 -18.73 -18.27
CA SER A 149 -17.50 -19.24 -18.35
C SER A 149 -16.48 -18.11 -18.31
N PRO A 150 -15.23 -18.32 -17.85
CA PRO A 150 -14.20 -17.31 -17.86
C PRO A 150 -13.93 -16.77 -19.28
N ALA A 151 -13.92 -15.45 -19.44
CA ALA A 151 -13.59 -14.80 -20.69
C ALA A 151 -12.09 -14.89 -20.97
N ALA A 152 -11.72 -15.08 -22.24
CA ALA A 152 -10.33 -15.05 -22.68
C ALA A 152 -9.76 -13.63 -22.71
N GLY A 153 -10.62 -12.62 -22.82
CA GLY A 153 -10.26 -11.21 -22.85
C GLY A 153 -11.49 -10.30 -22.78
N TRP A 154 -11.28 -9.04 -23.10
CA TRP A 154 -12.36 -8.07 -23.07
C TRP A 154 -13.39 -8.26 -24.20
N GLN A 155 -12.96 -8.74 -25.36
CA GLN A 155 -13.83 -8.86 -26.54
C GLN A 155 -15.01 -9.80 -26.31
N ASP A 156 -14.79 -10.83 -25.52
CA ASP A 156 -15.77 -11.84 -25.15
C ASP A 156 -16.32 -11.68 -23.72
N ALA A 157 -15.96 -10.58 -23.04
CA ALA A 157 -16.47 -10.26 -21.70
C ALA A 157 -17.90 -9.73 -21.72
N ASP A 158 -18.71 -10.19 -20.76
CA ASP A 158 -20.05 -9.67 -20.48
C ASP A 158 -20.09 -9.07 -19.08
N LEU A 159 -20.13 -7.74 -18.99
CA LEU A 159 -20.12 -7.01 -17.71
C LEU A 159 -21.44 -7.13 -16.92
N THR A 160 -22.49 -7.70 -17.49
CA THR A 160 -23.71 -8.04 -16.75
C THR A 160 -23.55 -9.32 -15.93
N LYS A 161 -22.51 -10.09 -16.21
CA LYS A 161 -22.18 -11.32 -15.48
C LYS A 161 -21.22 -11.03 -14.34
N PRO A 162 -21.26 -11.81 -13.24
CA PRO A 162 -20.26 -11.72 -12.18
C PRO A 162 -18.85 -11.96 -12.69
N LEU A 163 -17.87 -11.27 -12.11
CA LEU A 163 -16.46 -11.56 -12.37
C LEU A 163 -16.12 -13.02 -12.03
N ALA A 164 -15.34 -13.66 -12.88
CA ALA A 164 -14.76 -14.97 -12.60
C ALA A 164 -13.63 -14.89 -11.55
N ASP A 165 -12.93 -13.73 -11.47
CA ASP A 165 -11.92 -13.47 -10.45
C ASP A 165 -11.80 -11.97 -10.19
N GLY A 166 -11.73 -11.57 -8.91
CA GLY A 166 -11.59 -10.21 -8.44
C GLY A 166 -11.40 -10.13 -6.92
N PRO A 167 -11.55 -8.97 -6.30
CA PRO A 167 -11.30 -8.80 -4.86
C PRO A 167 -12.03 -9.80 -3.95
N ALA A 168 -13.25 -10.21 -4.33
CA ALA A 168 -14.04 -11.16 -3.56
C ALA A 168 -13.39 -12.55 -3.49
N ASP A 169 -12.61 -12.95 -4.51
CA ASP A 169 -11.88 -14.21 -4.54
C ASP A 169 -10.63 -14.18 -3.69
N HIS A 170 -10.15 -12.98 -3.41
CA HIS A 170 -8.95 -12.73 -2.63
C HIS A 170 -9.23 -12.31 -1.18
N GLY A 171 -10.43 -12.62 -0.67
CA GLY A 171 -10.74 -12.54 0.75
C GLY A 171 -11.60 -11.37 1.20
N PHE A 172 -12.14 -10.55 0.29
CA PHE A 172 -13.00 -9.43 0.64
C PHE A 172 -14.49 -9.78 0.53
N ASP A 173 -15.23 -9.65 1.64
CA ASP A 173 -16.68 -9.94 1.70
C ASP A 173 -17.52 -8.77 1.16
N PHE A 174 -17.06 -7.54 1.38
CA PHE A 174 -17.67 -6.32 0.86
C PHE A 174 -16.74 -5.65 -0.14
N CYS A 175 -17.22 -5.42 -1.37
CA CYS A 175 -16.43 -4.80 -2.43
C CYS A 175 -17.20 -3.66 -3.08
N ARG A 176 -16.60 -2.46 -3.09
CA ARG A 176 -17.06 -1.25 -3.80
C ARG A 176 -15.86 -0.62 -4.46
N PHE A 177 -15.59 -0.93 -5.72
CA PHE A 177 -14.29 -0.60 -6.29
C PHE A 177 -14.33 -0.22 -7.76
N THR A 178 -13.24 0.36 -8.22
CA THR A 178 -12.93 0.56 -9.64
C THR A 178 -11.75 -0.33 -10.03
N SER A 179 -11.69 -0.78 -11.28
CA SER A 179 -10.57 -1.58 -11.78
C SER A 179 -9.24 -0.84 -11.68
N ARG A 180 -9.27 0.48 -11.88
CA ARG A 180 -8.17 1.46 -11.72
C ARG A 180 -8.70 2.80 -11.20
N SER A 181 -7.79 3.80 -11.10
CA SER A 181 -8.14 5.17 -10.71
C SER A 181 -9.05 5.89 -11.70
N HIS A 182 -8.99 5.55 -12.98
CA HIS A 182 -9.79 6.23 -14.01
C HIS A 182 -10.39 5.26 -15.00
N GLY A 183 -11.35 5.79 -15.80
CA GLY A 183 -11.90 5.10 -16.93
C GLY A 183 -10.94 4.82 -18.10
N THR A 184 -9.68 5.30 -18.05
CA THR A 184 -8.64 4.98 -19.04
C THR A 184 -8.13 3.55 -18.96
N SER A 185 -8.72 2.74 -18.12
CA SER A 185 -8.40 1.34 -17.96
C SER A 185 -9.20 0.42 -18.86
N GLY A 186 -9.54 0.89 -20.04
CA GLY A 186 -10.28 0.09 -21.00
C GLY A 186 -9.60 -1.20 -21.43
N PRO A 187 -10.36 -2.07 -22.04
CA PRO A 187 -9.91 -3.39 -22.44
C PRO A 187 -8.71 -3.36 -23.37
N ASP A 188 -8.62 -2.30 -24.16
CA ASP A 188 -7.53 -2.10 -25.11
C ASP A 188 -6.42 -1.16 -24.61
N ALA A 189 -6.55 -0.63 -23.39
CA ALA A 189 -5.49 0.19 -22.82
C ALA A 189 -4.21 -0.63 -22.70
N GLY A 190 -3.17 -0.18 -23.39
CA GLY A 190 -1.88 -0.87 -23.45
C GLY A 190 -1.64 -1.71 -24.70
N LYS A 191 -2.62 -1.96 -25.57
CA LYS A 191 -2.36 -2.46 -26.91
C LYS A 191 -1.65 -1.39 -27.74
N LYS A 192 -0.62 -1.81 -28.50
CA LYS A 192 0.09 -0.92 -29.43
C LYS A 192 -0.93 -0.31 -30.41
N GLY A 193 -1.02 1.02 -30.48
CA GLY A 193 -1.95 1.74 -31.34
C GLY A 193 -3.26 2.21 -30.68
N VAL A 194 -3.77 1.56 -29.66
CA VAL A 194 -5.01 1.96 -28.97
C VAL A 194 -4.76 3.09 -27.96
N ARG A 195 -3.59 3.11 -27.37
CA ARG A 195 -3.17 4.21 -26.48
C ARG A 195 -2.84 5.49 -27.24
N THR A 196 -2.58 5.38 -28.52
CA THR A 196 -2.27 6.48 -29.45
C THR A 196 -3.45 6.89 -30.29
N GLY A 197 -4.57 6.18 -30.20
CA GLY A 197 -5.82 6.74 -30.70
C GLY A 197 -5.86 8.18 -30.18
N LYS A 198 -6.26 9.13 -30.99
CA LYS A 198 -6.27 10.61 -30.80
C LYS A 198 -6.70 11.12 -29.40
N ASN A 199 -6.79 10.25 -28.41
CA ASN A 199 -7.01 10.50 -27.00
C ASN A 199 -5.74 11.14 -26.42
N LYS A 200 -5.55 12.40 -26.78
CA LYS A 200 -4.65 13.30 -26.09
C LYS A 200 -5.00 13.33 -24.61
N ARG A 201 -4.04 13.65 -23.75
CA ARG A 201 -4.22 13.78 -22.29
C ARG A 201 -5.51 14.49 -21.85
N GLY A 202 -6.05 15.40 -22.68
CA GLY A 202 -7.31 16.09 -22.43
C GLY A 202 -8.58 15.21 -22.42
N ASP A 203 -8.58 14.10 -23.13
CA ASP A 203 -9.76 13.22 -23.20
C ASP A 203 -9.88 12.30 -21.98
N ARG A 204 -8.86 12.23 -21.14
CA ARG A 204 -8.89 11.49 -19.88
C ARG A 204 -9.87 12.05 -18.85
N ASN A 205 -10.25 13.31 -19.00
CA ASN A 205 -11.16 14.00 -18.08
C ASN A 205 -12.64 13.90 -18.50
N LYS A 206 -12.91 13.36 -19.68
CA LYS A 206 -14.29 13.11 -20.08
C LYS A 206 -14.80 11.85 -19.39
N PRO A 207 -16.05 11.82 -18.87
CA PRO A 207 -16.68 10.59 -18.40
C PRO A 207 -16.67 9.64 -19.60
N THR A 208 -15.78 8.67 -19.53
CA THR A 208 -15.30 8.12 -20.76
C THR A 208 -16.19 7.05 -21.24
N GLN A 209 -16.45 7.23 -22.34
CA GLN A 209 -16.69 6.30 -23.37
C GLN A 209 -16.13 4.93 -22.99
N ALA A 210 -16.96 4.10 -22.37
CA ALA A 210 -16.88 2.66 -22.44
C ALA A 210 -15.52 2.01 -22.13
N ILE A 211 -14.79 2.48 -21.13
CA ILE A 211 -13.47 1.93 -20.94
C ILE A 211 -13.37 1.25 -19.58
N GLY A 212 -13.88 0.04 -19.50
CA GLY A 212 -13.81 -0.76 -18.31
C GLY A 212 -15.13 -0.92 -17.58
N PRO A 213 -15.15 -1.64 -16.48
CA PRO A 213 -16.38 -1.98 -15.77
C PRO A 213 -16.96 -0.83 -14.96
N GLY A 214 -16.29 0.33 -14.89
CA GLY A 214 -16.73 1.45 -14.04
C GLY A 214 -16.72 1.11 -12.56
N HIS A 215 -17.85 1.35 -11.88
CA HIS A 215 -18.02 0.96 -10.49
C HIS A 215 -18.44 -0.50 -10.36
N MET A 216 -17.76 -1.23 -9.48
CA MET A 216 -18.02 -2.62 -9.17
C MET A 216 -18.62 -2.76 -7.77
N HIS A 217 -19.71 -3.51 -7.64
CA HIS A 217 -20.29 -3.94 -6.37
C HIS A 217 -20.19 -5.46 -6.26
N GLY A 218 -19.40 -5.95 -5.31
CA GLY A 218 -19.09 -7.39 -5.26
C GLY A 218 -18.39 -7.82 -6.53
N ARG A 219 -19.04 -8.67 -7.31
CA ARG A 219 -18.54 -9.21 -8.58
C ARG A 219 -19.15 -8.58 -9.82
N VAL A 220 -20.09 -7.64 -9.68
CA VAL A 220 -20.84 -7.11 -10.82
C VAL A 220 -20.59 -5.63 -11.03
N SER A 221 -20.59 -5.19 -12.30
CA SER A 221 -20.55 -3.79 -12.66
C SER A 221 -21.94 -3.16 -12.46
N VAL A 222 -21.99 -2.08 -11.69
CA VAL A 222 -23.23 -1.28 -11.56
C VAL A 222 -23.26 -0.10 -12.52
N SER A 223 -22.14 0.19 -13.17
CA SER A 223 -22.03 1.28 -14.15
C SER A 223 -22.22 0.83 -15.59
N ALA A 224 -22.31 -0.47 -15.88
CA ALA A 224 -22.55 -0.98 -17.22
C ALA A 224 -24.04 -0.95 -17.55
N ASN A 225 -24.35 -0.56 -18.80
CA ASN A 225 -25.72 -0.68 -19.31
C ASN A 225 -26.06 -2.13 -19.71
N GLY A 226 -27.31 -2.35 -20.18
CA GLY A 226 -27.85 -3.67 -20.49
C GLY A 226 -27.11 -4.47 -21.57
N ASN A 227 -26.22 -3.85 -22.37
CA ASN A 227 -25.35 -4.57 -23.31
C ASN A 227 -23.99 -4.95 -22.70
N GLY A 228 -23.78 -4.67 -21.42
CA GLY A 228 -22.62 -5.07 -20.65
C GLY A 228 -21.30 -4.36 -20.98
N LYS A 229 -21.26 -3.46 -21.94
CA LYS A 229 -20.01 -2.83 -22.42
C LYS A 229 -19.96 -1.32 -22.32
N GLN A 230 -21.11 -0.65 -22.33
CA GLN A 230 -21.19 0.79 -22.19
C GLN A 230 -21.45 1.18 -20.73
N LEU A 231 -20.83 2.24 -20.27
CA LEU A 231 -21.07 2.78 -18.94
C LEU A 231 -22.27 3.71 -18.95
N HIS A 232 -23.03 3.73 -17.86
CA HIS A 232 -24.06 4.74 -17.66
C HIS A 232 -23.45 6.14 -17.70
N LYS A 233 -24.05 7.02 -18.48
CA LYS A 233 -23.62 8.43 -18.60
C LYS A 233 -24.27 9.33 -17.56
N GLU A 234 -25.44 8.97 -17.10
CA GLU A 234 -26.26 9.75 -16.16
C GLU A 234 -26.89 8.83 -15.11
N GLY A 235 -27.31 9.44 -13.99
CA GLY A 235 -27.95 8.72 -12.89
C GLY A 235 -26.99 8.29 -11.79
N PRO A 236 -27.49 7.62 -10.75
CA PRO A 236 -26.74 7.29 -9.53
C PRO A 236 -25.59 6.31 -9.78
N ASP A 237 -25.67 5.53 -10.84
CA ASP A 237 -24.63 4.55 -11.22
C ASP A 237 -23.69 5.05 -12.32
N ALA A 238 -23.84 6.32 -12.73
CA ALA A 238 -22.98 6.94 -13.72
C ALA A 238 -21.51 6.87 -13.27
N TYR A 239 -20.62 6.53 -14.21
CA TYR A 239 -19.19 6.55 -13.96
C TYR A 239 -18.63 7.96 -14.22
N VAL A 240 -18.53 8.75 -13.17
CA VAL A 240 -18.09 10.14 -13.20
C VAL A 240 -16.81 10.28 -12.39
N LEU A 241 -15.76 10.80 -13.02
CA LEU A 241 -14.43 10.91 -12.38
C LEU A 241 -14.45 11.87 -11.19
N HIS A 242 -15.19 12.99 -11.30
CA HIS A 242 -15.34 13.99 -10.23
C HIS A 242 -16.29 13.56 -9.09
N ALA A 243 -16.69 12.29 -9.05
CA ALA A 243 -17.53 11.72 -7.99
C ALA A 243 -16.92 10.46 -7.38
N LEU A 244 -15.67 10.14 -7.71
CA LEU A 244 -15.02 8.95 -7.16
C LEU A 244 -14.71 9.12 -5.68
N GLY A 245 -14.29 10.30 -5.26
CA GLY A 245 -13.95 10.60 -3.87
C GLY A 245 -15.14 10.43 -2.93
N SER A 246 -16.25 11.11 -3.22
CA SER A 246 -17.50 11.01 -2.43
C SER A 246 -18.05 9.59 -2.44
N ARG A 247 -18.07 8.94 -3.60
CA ARG A 247 -18.60 7.57 -3.75
C ARG A 247 -17.81 6.56 -2.93
N HIS A 248 -16.48 6.62 -2.98
CA HIS A 248 -15.64 5.71 -2.19
C HIS A 248 -15.69 6.03 -0.69
N SER A 249 -15.66 7.30 -0.32
CA SER A 249 -15.81 7.71 1.08
C SER A 249 -17.15 7.27 1.66
N ASN A 250 -18.25 7.40 0.90
CA ASN A 250 -19.57 6.91 1.30
C ASN A 250 -19.59 5.38 1.41
N SER A 251 -18.96 4.67 0.46
CA SER A 251 -18.86 3.20 0.50
C SER A 251 -18.04 2.68 1.68
N ALA A 252 -17.01 3.41 2.09
CA ALA A 252 -16.23 3.06 3.28
C ALA A 252 -17.08 3.17 4.56
N LEU A 253 -17.87 4.23 4.69
CA LEU A 253 -18.82 4.36 5.80
C LEU A 253 -19.96 3.36 5.71
N GLU A 254 -20.48 3.07 4.49
CA GLU A 254 -21.50 2.03 4.25
C GLU A 254 -21.02 0.67 4.79
N PHE A 255 -19.77 0.29 4.55
CA PHE A 255 -19.20 -0.95 5.09
C PHE A 255 -19.26 -0.97 6.61
N LEU A 256 -18.80 0.10 7.27
CA LEU A 256 -18.79 0.20 8.73
C LEU A 256 -20.22 0.17 9.30
N GLN A 257 -21.14 0.93 8.72
CA GLN A 257 -22.54 1.01 9.14
C GLN A 257 -23.25 -0.34 8.99
N LYS A 258 -23.12 -1.00 7.84
CA LYS A 258 -23.69 -2.35 7.61
C LYS A 258 -23.14 -3.38 8.58
N HIS A 259 -21.82 -3.31 8.84
CA HIS A 259 -21.20 -4.19 9.81
C HIS A 259 -21.79 -4.02 11.21
N LEU A 260 -21.99 -2.78 11.64
CA LEU A 260 -22.50 -2.46 12.97
C LEU A 260 -24.03 -2.64 13.12
N ALA A 261 -24.79 -2.61 12.01
CA ALA A 261 -26.25 -2.85 12.03
C ALA A 261 -26.61 -4.34 12.15
N GLY A 262 -25.69 -5.24 11.81
CA GLY A 262 -25.97 -6.69 11.78
C GLY A 262 -25.82 -7.35 13.13
N LYS A 263 -26.89 -7.95 13.71
CA LYS A 263 -26.88 -8.60 15.03
C LYS A 263 -25.75 -9.60 15.25
N LYS A 264 -25.32 -10.34 14.21
CA LYS A 264 -24.21 -11.31 14.27
C LYS A 264 -22.86 -10.67 13.94
N SER A 265 -22.84 -9.69 13.04
CA SER A 265 -21.60 -9.05 12.59
C SER A 265 -21.02 -8.10 13.64
N THR A 266 -21.84 -7.48 14.49
CA THR A 266 -21.40 -6.57 15.56
C THR A 266 -20.44 -7.23 16.56
N LYS A 267 -20.44 -8.55 16.67
CA LYS A 267 -19.50 -9.31 17.53
C LYS A 267 -18.15 -9.57 16.88
N LYS A 268 -18.01 -9.30 15.59
CA LYS A 268 -16.78 -9.53 14.83
C LYS A 268 -15.97 -8.25 14.71
N PRO A 269 -14.63 -8.30 14.67
CA PRO A 269 -13.82 -7.19 14.23
C PRO A 269 -13.95 -7.00 12.71
N PHE A 270 -13.46 -5.86 12.20
CA PHE A 270 -13.44 -5.59 10.76
C PHE A 270 -12.04 -5.24 10.26
N PHE A 271 -11.79 -5.54 8.99
CA PHE A 271 -10.66 -5.08 8.20
C PHE A 271 -11.17 -4.34 6.96
N LEU A 272 -10.82 -3.06 6.82
CA LEU A 272 -11.13 -2.24 5.66
C LEU A 272 -9.84 -1.85 4.94
N TYR A 273 -9.71 -2.25 3.68
CA TYR A 273 -8.73 -1.73 2.74
C TYR A 273 -9.40 -0.65 1.89
N TYR A 274 -9.12 0.62 2.21
CA TYR A 274 -9.62 1.77 1.48
C TYR A 274 -8.51 2.34 0.59
N ALA A 275 -8.51 1.94 -0.68
CA ALA A 275 -7.55 2.36 -1.67
C ALA A 275 -8.11 3.54 -2.48
N CYS A 276 -7.70 4.75 -2.15
CA CYS A 276 -8.19 5.97 -2.80
C CYS A 276 -7.81 6.01 -4.28
N ASN A 277 -8.58 6.73 -5.09
CA ASN A 277 -8.26 7.05 -6.48
C ASN A 277 -7.47 8.36 -6.58
N SER A 278 -7.65 9.25 -5.63
CA SER A 278 -6.92 10.50 -5.50
C SER A 278 -5.51 10.22 -4.96
N ASN A 279 -4.52 10.80 -5.48
CA ASN A 279 -4.38 12.00 -6.33
C ASN A 279 -3.77 11.69 -7.72
N HIS A 280 -4.03 10.50 -8.27
CA HIS A 280 -3.51 10.13 -9.60
C HIS A 280 -4.09 11.02 -10.70
N GLY A 281 -3.25 11.55 -11.58
CA GLY A 281 -3.70 12.35 -12.73
C GLY A 281 -4.57 11.56 -13.74
N PRO A 282 -5.59 12.19 -14.36
CA PRO A 282 -5.97 13.60 -14.29
C PRO A 282 -6.56 13.96 -12.93
N TYR A 283 -6.31 15.19 -12.50
CA TYR A 283 -6.80 15.67 -11.21
C TYR A 283 -8.28 16.04 -11.33
N THR A 284 -9.12 15.22 -10.74
CA THR A 284 -10.58 15.33 -10.80
C THR A 284 -11.17 15.30 -9.38
N PRO A 285 -10.84 16.30 -8.54
CA PRO A 285 -11.40 16.36 -7.20
C PRO A 285 -12.92 16.42 -7.24
N ASP A 286 -13.55 15.78 -6.28
CA ASP A 286 -15.00 15.86 -6.07
C ASP A 286 -15.38 17.29 -5.68
N LYS A 287 -16.62 17.68 -5.93
CA LYS A 287 -17.14 18.98 -5.46
C LYS A 287 -17.09 19.04 -3.94
N GLU A 288 -17.59 17.98 -3.31
CA GLU A 288 -17.67 17.85 -1.85
C GLU A 288 -17.68 16.39 -1.42
N ILE A 289 -17.30 16.13 -0.18
CA ILE A 289 -17.42 14.81 0.46
C ILE A 289 -18.13 14.96 1.80
N GLY A 290 -19.35 14.40 1.89
CA GLY A 290 -20.14 14.45 3.12
C GLY A 290 -20.43 15.87 3.60
N GLY A 291 -20.76 16.78 2.69
CA GLY A 291 -21.05 18.17 2.95
C GLY A 291 -19.80 19.07 3.15
N LYS A 292 -18.58 18.50 3.09
CA LYS A 292 -17.35 19.30 3.16
C LYS A 292 -16.83 19.60 1.76
N PRO A 293 -16.63 20.87 1.38
CA PRO A 293 -16.05 21.26 0.09
C PRO A 293 -14.68 20.64 -0.12
N VAL A 294 -14.39 20.25 -1.37
CA VAL A 294 -13.11 19.67 -1.80
C VAL A 294 -12.52 20.47 -2.98
N ALA A 295 -13.20 20.49 -4.13
CA ALA A 295 -12.74 21.29 -5.27
C ALA A 295 -12.66 22.79 -4.91
N GLY A 296 -11.49 23.38 -5.12
CA GLY A 296 -11.21 24.77 -4.74
C GLY A 296 -11.01 25.00 -3.22
N ALA A 297 -11.00 23.93 -2.40
CA ALA A 297 -10.87 24.04 -0.95
C ALA A 297 -9.44 23.85 -0.44
N GLY A 298 -8.51 23.31 -1.25
CA GLY A 298 -7.11 23.15 -0.87
C GLY A 298 -6.46 24.48 -0.50
N ARG A 299 -5.82 24.52 0.65
CA ARG A 299 -5.11 25.70 1.17
C ARG A 299 -3.72 25.32 1.62
N THR A 300 -2.81 26.26 1.52
CA THR A 300 -1.51 26.14 2.20
C THR A 300 -1.68 26.26 3.72
N VAL A 301 -0.65 25.92 4.48
CA VAL A 301 -0.62 26.12 5.94
C VAL A 301 -0.85 27.60 6.31
N SER A 302 -0.35 28.54 5.47
CA SER A 302 -0.61 29.98 5.62
C SER A 302 -1.99 30.44 5.10
N GLY A 303 -2.84 29.53 4.59
CA GLY A 303 -4.21 29.83 4.15
C GLY A 303 -4.36 30.26 2.69
N LYS A 304 -3.30 30.27 1.87
CA LYS A 304 -3.37 30.63 0.43
C LYS A 304 -4.09 29.52 -0.36
N PRO A 305 -4.93 29.87 -1.37
CA PRO A 305 -5.52 28.89 -2.28
C PRO A 305 -4.46 28.12 -3.05
N MET A 306 -4.74 26.84 -3.32
CA MET A 306 -3.85 25.97 -4.09
C MET A 306 -4.49 25.51 -5.41
N GLN A 307 -3.70 24.86 -6.27
CA GLN A 307 -4.16 24.34 -7.56
C GLN A 307 -4.93 23.02 -7.39
N THR A 308 -5.70 22.65 -8.41
CA THR A 308 -6.58 21.44 -8.47
C THR A 308 -5.89 20.15 -8.03
N ARG A 309 -4.58 19.97 -8.27
CA ARG A 309 -3.85 18.80 -7.78
C ARG A 309 -3.91 18.71 -6.26
N TYR A 310 -3.79 19.82 -5.58
CA TYR A 310 -3.80 19.89 -4.11
C TYR A 310 -5.23 19.73 -3.55
N ASP A 311 -6.25 20.19 -4.26
CA ASP A 311 -7.65 19.88 -3.93
C ASP A 311 -7.87 18.36 -3.98
N TYR A 312 -7.26 17.69 -4.97
CA TYR A 312 -7.40 16.24 -5.13
C TYR A 312 -6.63 15.45 -4.06
N ILE A 313 -5.54 15.99 -3.49
CA ILE A 313 -4.89 15.44 -2.29
C ILE A 313 -5.76 15.71 -1.05
N TYR A 314 -6.30 16.93 -0.92
CA TYR A 314 -7.16 17.32 0.18
C TYR A 314 -8.43 16.47 0.25
N GLU A 315 -8.89 15.92 -0.87
CA GLU A 315 -9.95 14.90 -0.92
C GLU A 315 -9.67 13.71 0.00
N ASN A 316 -8.43 13.21 0.01
CA ASN A 316 -8.02 12.13 0.90
C ASN A 316 -8.07 12.55 2.38
N ASP A 317 -7.68 13.78 2.68
CA ASP A 317 -7.72 14.33 4.03
C ASP A 317 -9.16 14.42 4.56
N VAL A 318 -10.09 14.92 3.74
CA VAL A 318 -11.52 14.98 4.09
C VAL A 318 -12.10 13.58 4.31
N ALA A 319 -11.77 12.62 3.44
CA ALA A 319 -12.23 11.24 3.58
C ALA A 319 -11.68 10.56 4.85
N LEU A 320 -10.40 10.80 5.18
CA LEU A 320 -9.80 10.33 6.43
C LEU A 320 -10.50 10.93 7.65
N GLY A 321 -10.79 12.23 7.62
CA GLY A 321 -11.51 12.92 8.69
C GLY A 321 -12.86 12.29 8.99
N ARG A 322 -13.64 11.96 7.94
CA ARG A 322 -14.93 11.29 8.09
C ARG A 322 -14.82 9.93 8.78
N LEU A 323 -13.80 9.15 8.44
CA LEU A 323 -13.54 7.86 9.11
C LEU A 323 -13.17 8.05 10.59
N LEU A 324 -12.25 8.97 10.88
CA LEU A 324 -11.83 9.26 12.25
C LEU A 324 -12.99 9.75 13.11
N ASP A 325 -13.83 10.63 12.56
CA ASP A 325 -15.01 11.16 13.27
C ASP A 325 -16.03 10.05 13.53
N TYR A 326 -16.28 9.18 12.53
CA TYR A 326 -17.18 8.04 12.69
C TYR A 326 -16.69 7.09 13.81
N LEU A 327 -15.40 6.72 13.78
CA LEU A 327 -14.81 5.84 14.78
C LEU A 327 -14.82 6.46 16.20
N LYS A 328 -14.64 7.78 16.29
CA LYS A 328 -14.67 8.52 17.55
C LYS A 328 -16.08 8.64 18.12
N ALA A 329 -17.07 8.81 17.27
CA ALA A 329 -18.48 8.98 17.70
C ALA A 329 -19.14 7.64 18.06
N THR A 330 -18.77 6.54 17.39
CA THR A 330 -19.46 5.25 17.45
C THR A 330 -18.96 4.37 18.58
N ASP A 331 -19.91 3.79 19.35
CA ASP A 331 -19.59 2.83 20.40
C ASP A 331 -19.10 1.49 19.79
N ASP A 332 -18.14 0.86 20.44
CA ASP A 332 -17.70 -0.50 20.06
C ASP A 332 -18.67 -1.53 20.68
N PRO A 333 -19.51 -2.20 19.88
CA PRO A 333 -20.49 -3.15 20.40
C PRO A 333 -19.88 -4.40 21.06
N ARG A 334 -18.58 -4.57 20.91
CA ARG A 334 -17.80 -5.65 21.55
C ARG A 334 -17.26 -5.26 22.92
N ARG A 335 -17.39 -3.96 23.30
CA ARG A 335 -16.76 -3.40 24.49
C ARG A 335 -17.61 -2.29 25.11
N THR A 336 -18.30 -2.61 26.16
CA THR A 336 -19.18 -1.67 26.86
C THR A 336 -18.47 -0.37 27.26
N GLY A 337 -19.06 0.77 26.93
CA GLY A 337 -18.56 2.11 27.30
C GLY A 337 -17.29 2.55 26.55
N LYS A 338 -16.86 1.83 25.50
CA LYS A 338 -15.69 2.18 24.69
C LYS A 338 -16.11 2.58 23.26
N LYS A 339 -15.37 3.53 22.68
CA LYS A 339 -15.52 3.93 21.28
C LYS A 339 -14.68 3.03 20.37
N LEU A 340 -15.11 2.89 19.10
CA LEU A 340 -14.38 2.11 18.10
C LEU A 340 -12.92 2.57 17.95
N LEU A 341 -12.70 3.89 17.98
CA LEU A 341 -11.37 4.47 17.74
C LEU A 341 -10.30 3.92 18.69
N GLY A 342 -10.64 3.64 19.95
CA GLY A 342 -9.69 3.14 20.96
C GLY A 342 -9.01 1.84 20.54
N ASN A 343 -9.77 0.90 19.94
CA ASN A 343 -9.24 -0.39 19.48
C ASN A 343 -9.39 -0.58 17.96
N THR A 344 -9.15 0.48 17.21
CA THR A 344 -9.02 0.42 15.76
C THR A 344 -7.62 0.86 15.36
N ILE A 345 -6.92 0.00 14.63
CA ILE A 345 -5.67 0.35 13.94
C ILE A 345 -6.04 1.15 12.71
N VAL A 346 -5.64 2.42 12.66
CA VAL A 346 -5.83 3.28 11.50
C VAL A 346 -4.48 3.58 10.88
N ILE A 347 -4.29 3.16 9.63
CA ILE A 347 -3.09 3.44 8.84
C ILE A 347 -3.46 4.35 7.68
N PHE A 348 -2.69 5.44 7.50
CA PHE A 348 -2.69 6.25 6.28
C PHE A 348 -1.34 6.15 5.60
N THR A 349 -1.33 5.88 4.27
CA THR A 349 -0.12 5.76 3.46
C THR A 349 -0.39 6.08 1.99
N SER A 350 0.61 5.89 1.10
CA SER A 350 0.48 6.01 -0.35
C SER A 350 1.05 4.77 -1.06
N ASP A 351 0.60 4.50 -2.29
CA ASP A 351 1.06 3.34 -3.06
C ASP A 351 2.38 3.57 -3.81
N ASN A 352 2.80 4.79 -3.97
CA ASN A 352 4.14 5.21 -4.46
C ASN A 352 4.35 6.70 -4.16
N GLY A 353 5.57 7.18 -4.41
CA GLY A 353 5.89 8.60 -4.28
C GLY A 353 5.12 9.47 -5.26
N ALA A 354 5.22 10.79 -5.11
CA ALA A 354 4.48 11.77 -5.90
C ALA A 354 4.63 11.56 -7.41
N GLU A 355 3.54 11.81 -8.16
CA GLU A 355 3.57 11.77 -9.63
C GLU A 355 4.44 12.90 -10.21
N ILE A 356 4.49 14.05 -9.55
CA ILE A 356 5.26 15.21 -10.00
C ILE A 356 6.61 15.29 -9.28
N LYS A 357 7.63 15.77 -10.04
CA LYS A 357 8.96 16.03 -9.49
C LYS A 357 9.02 17.48 -8.99
N ALA A 358 8.53 17.73 -7.78
CA ALA A 358 8.58 19.03 -7.13
C ALA A 358 8.91 18.81 -5.63
N LYS A 359 9.73 19.71 -5.05
CA LYS A 359 10.10 19.65 -3.63
C LYS A 359 8.86 19.65 -2.72
N THR A 360 7.85 20.43 -3.08
CA THR A 360 6.56 20.49 -2.36
C THR A 360 5.76 19.19 -2.42
N ALA A 361 6.14 18.23 -3.27
CA ALA A 361 5.49 16.93 -3.40
C ALA A 361 6.38 15.79 -2.91
N THR A 362 7.65 15.73 -3.35
CA THR A 362 8.58 14.67 -2.97
C THR A 362 9.33 14.94 -1.66
N GLY A 363 9.30 16.19 -1.15
CA GLY A 363 10.16 16.62 -0.08
C GLY A 363 11.62 16.75 -0.55
N PRO A 364 12.61 16.44 0.30
CA PRO A 364 14.03 16.57 -0.04
C PRO A 364 14.53 15.50 -1.01
N PHE A 365 13.70 14.51 -1.37
CA PHE A 365 14.14 13.30 -2.03
C PHE A 365 14.31 13.47 -3.55
N ARG A 366 15.30 12.74 -4.08
CA ARG A 366 15.58 12.69 -5.52
C ARG A 366 14.49 11.96 -6.28
N SER A 367 14.17 12.44 -7.49
CA SER A 367 13.24 11.82 -8.44
C SER A 367 11.78 11.82 -7.94
N ASN A 368 10.94 10.94 -8.47
CA ASN A 368 9.51 10.81 -8.21
C ASN A 368 9.00 9.45 -8.68
N LYS A 369 7.69 9.21 -8.67
CA LYS A 369 7.02 7.98 -9.14
C LYS A 369 7.71 7.32 -10.33
N GLY A 370 7.89 6.02 -10.28
CA GLY A 370 8.56 5.22 -11.30
C GLY A 370 10.05 5.09 -11.13
N SER A 371 10.62 5.67 -10.07
CA SER A 371 12.04 5.71 -9.77
C SER A 371 12.40 4.86 -8.56
N VAL A 372 13.60 4.26 -8.57
CA VAL A 372 14.17 3.58 -7.39
C VAL A 372 14.98 4.54 -6.50
N TYR A 373 15.09 5.84 -6.85
CA TYR A 373 15.52 6.88 -5.92
C TYR A 373 14.44 7.17 -4.87
N GLU A 374 14.83 7.74 -3.73
CA GLU A 374 13.94 7.90 -2.56
C GLU A 374 12.60 8.57 -2.88
N GLY A 375 12.57 9.59 -3.74
CA GLY A 375 11.32 10.28 -4.12
C GLY A 375 10.31 9.42 -4.87
N GLY A 376 10.71 8.24 -5.36
CA GLY A 376 9.82 7.33 -6.06
C GLY A 376 9.04 6.38 -5.16
N HIS A 377 9.59 6.04 -4.00
CA HIS A 377 9.05 4.97 -3.15
C HIS A 377 9.01 5.30 -1.65
N ARG A 378 9.59 6.42 -1.21
CA ARG A 378 9.47 6.88 0.18
C ARG A 378 8.17 7.67 0.32
N VAL A 379 7.29 7.22 1.21
CA VAL A 379 5.90 7.65 1.27
C VAL A 379 5.48 8.00 2.70
N PRO A 380 4.44 8.85 2.89
CA PRO A 380 3.84 9.00 4.20
C PRO A 380 3.37 7.66 4.74
N PHE A 381 3.65 7.40 6.01
CA PHE A 381 3.09 6.28 6.77
C PHE A 381 2.79 6.74 8.18
N ILE A 382 1.51 6.80 8.51
CA ILE A 382 1.01 7.24 9.81
C ILE A 382 0.13 6.13 10.34
N VAL A 383 0.37 5.70 11.58
CA VAL A 383 -0.41 4.64 12.23
C VAL A 383 -0.80 5.05 13.64
N ALA A 384 -2.06 4.83 14.00
CA ALA A 384 -2.57 5.01 15.36
C ALA A 384 -3.33 3.76 15.82
N TRP A 385 -3.06 3.33 17.04
CA TRP A 385 -3.78 2.27 17.75
C TRP A 385 -3.60 2.44 19.27
N PRO A 386 -4.43 3.26 19.93
CA PRO A 386 -4.24 3.63 21.32
C PRO A 386 -4.12 2.43 22.27
N GLU A 387 -5.03 1.46 22.19
CA GLU A 387 -5.00 0.27 23.04
C GLU A 387 -3.85 -0.69 22.74
N GLY A 388 -3.29 -0.63 21.53
CA GLY A 388 -2.06 -1.35 21.16
C GLY A 388 -0.77 -0.63 21.54
N LYS A 389 -0.87 0.53 22.23
CA LYS A 389 0.27 1.41 22.58
C LYS A 389 1.00 1.99 21.36
N VAL A 390 0.27 2.22 20.27
CA VAL A 390 0.76 2.91 19.08
C VAL A 390 0.16 4.32 19.06
N GLY A 391 0.87 5.27 19.65
CA GLY A 391 0.33 6.58 20.04
C GLY A 391 -0.59 6.50 21.26
N ASP A 392 -1.12 7.65 21.65
CA ASP A 392 -2.04 7.78 22.80
C ASP A 392 -3.50 8.02 22.38
N GLY A 393 -3.75 8.20 21.08
CA GLY A 393 -5.07 8.49 20.53
C GLY A 393 -5.55 9.92 20.76
N ASN A 394 -4.74 10.78 21.34
CA ASN A 394 -5.10 12.15 21.66
C ASN A 394 -4.57 13.12 20.58
N ALA A 395 -5.46 13.73 19.83
CA ALA A 395 -5.10 14.69 18.79
C ALA A 395 -4.57 16.04 19.33
N LYS A 396 -4.61 16.27 20.63
CA LYS A 396 -4.11 17.50 21.28
C LYS A 396 -2.67 17.38 21.79
N THR A 397 -2.16 16.16 21.90
CA THR A 397 -0.77 15.88 22.29
C THR A 397 0.11 15.76 21.05
N PRO A 398 1.41 16.06 21.14
CA PRO A 398 2.33 15.76 20.06
C PRO A 398 2.38 14.26 19.81
N GLY A 399 2.25 13.86 18.55
CA GLY A 399 2.46 12.48 18.12
C GLY A 399 3.94 12.08 18.15
N LYS A 400 4.19 10.79 17.96
CA LYS A 400 5.56 10.28 17.88
C LYS A 400 6.05 10.25 16.42
N THR A 401 7.36 10.45 16.25
CA THR A 401 8.05 10.25 14.97
C THR A 401 9.03 9.09 15.10
N SER A 402 9.01 8.18 14.15
CA SER A 402 9.95 7.07 14.06
C SER A 402 10.78 7.17 12.78
N THR A 403 12.07 6.87 12.89
CA THR A 403 13.02 6.78 11.78
C THR A 403 13.31 5.33 11.38
N GLU A 404 12.59 4.37 11.96
CA GLU A 404 12.77 2.95 11.65
C GLU A 404 12.30 2.63 10.23
N LEU A 405 13.14 1.88 9.51
CA LEU A 405 12.86 1.45 8.14
C LEU A 405 11.71 0.45 8.11
N LEU A 406 10.66 0.75 7.35
CA LEU A 406 9.57 -0.18 7.10
C LEU A 406 9.13 -0.16 5.63
N GLY A 407 8.51 -1.24 5.19
CA GLY A 407 7.90 -1.36 3.87
C GLY A 407 6.43 -1.77 3.95
N LEU A 408 5.64 -1.39 2.96
CA LEU A 408 4.21 -1.75 2.97
C LEU A 408 3.98 -3.27 2.89
N GLN A 409 4.89 -4.05 2.30
CA GLN A 409 4.84 -5.51 2.31
C GLN A 409 4.99 -6.10 3.72
N ASP A 410 5.50 -5.32 4.68
CA ASP A 410 5.70 -5.75 6.07
C ASP A 410 4.39 -5.83 6.86
N LEU A 411 3.31 -5.25 6.34
CA LEU A 411 2.01 -5.28 6.99
C LEU A 411 1.49 -6.71 7.18
N TYR A 412 1.81 -7.64 6.25
CA TYR A 412 1.35 -9.02 6.39
C TYR A 412 1.93 -9.69 7.65
N ALA A 413 3.25 -9.67 7.84
CA ALA A 413 3.89 -10.25 9.02
C ALA A 413 3.51 -9.50 10.31
N THR A 414 3.33 -8.19 10.22
CA THR A 414 2.92 -7.36 11.36
C THR A 414 1.51 -7.72 11.84
N PHE A 415 0.57 -7.86 10.91
CA PHE A 415 -0.79 -8.30 11.27
C PHE A 415 -0.84 -9.75 11.69
N SER A 416 -0.04 -10.65 11.08
CA SER A 416 0.11 -12.03 11.59
C SER A 416 0.52 -12.05 13.06
N GLN A 417 1.49 -11.22 13.44
CA GLN A 417 1.92 -11.09 14.84
C GLN A 417 0.81 -10.54 15.75
N ILE A 418 0.10 -9.49 15.32
CA ILE A 418 -1.01 -8.89 16.08
C ILE A 418 -2.14 -9.90 16.30
N LEU A 419 -2.43 -10.72 15.30
CA LEU A 419 -3.48 -11.74 15.33
C LEU A 419 -3.05 -13.04 16.03
N GLY A 420 -1.77 -13.19 16.39
CA GLY A 420 -1.25 -14.44 16.93
C GLY A 420 -1.24 -15.59 15.93
N VAL A 421 -1.23 -15.30 14.63
CA VAL A 421 -1.24 -16.31 13.56
C VAL A 421 0.18 -16.50 13.04
N PRO A 422 0.71 -17.72 12.97
CA PRO A 422 2.03 -17.94 12.40
C PRO A 422 2.03 -17.64 10.90
N LEU A 423 3.16 -17.13 10.41
CA LEU A 423 3.35 -16.96 8.97
C LEU A 423 3.33 -18.31 8.24
N PRO A 424 2.88 -18.35 6.97
CA PRO A 424 2.87 -19.57 6.17
C PRO A 424 4.24 -20.27 6.18
N ASP A 425 4.28 -21.56 6.35
CA ASP A 425 5.53 -22.35 6.33
C ASP A 425 5.99 -22.55 4.87
N LEU A 426 6.95 -21.72 4.44
CA LEU A 426 7.50 -21.77 3.08
C LEU A 426 8.31 -23.04 2.82
N LYS A 427 8.89 -23.66 3.88
CA LYS A 427 9.63 -24.92 3.75
C LYS A 427 8.69 -26.10 3.49
N ALA A 428 7.47 -26.02 4.00
CA ALA A 428 6.40 -26.96 3.70
C ALA A 428 5.65 -26.62 2.39
N GLY A 429 6.20 -25.76 1.54
CA GLY A 429 5.62 -25.38 0.24
C GLY A 429 4.42 -24.43 0.32
N LYS A 430 4.07 -23.92 1.51
CA LYS A 430 2.99 -22.93 1.64
C LYS A 430 3.43 -21.57 1.08
N LYS A 431 2.50 -20.81 0.51
CA LYS A 431 2.74 -19.48 -0.07
C LYS A 431 2.33 -18.37 0.89
N GLY A 432 2.92 -17.19 0.76
CA GLY A 432 2.52 -15.94 1.41
C GLY A 432 3.57 -15.35 2.34
N ALA A 433 3.60 -14.02 2.40
CA ALA A 433 4.50 -13.24 3.26
C ALA A 433 5.99 -13.56 3.09
N GLU A 434 6.42 -13.94 1.88
CA GLU A 434 7.80 -14.35 1.58
C GLU A 434 8.80 -13.22 1.90
N ASP A 435 8.41 -11.97 1.66
CA ASP A 435 9.26 -10.79 1.82
C ASP A 435 8.79 -9.87 2.98
N SER A 436 7.87 -10.35 3.80
CA SER A 436 7.28 -9.57 4.88
C SER A 436 8.07 -9.70 6.19
N PHE A 437 8.19 -8.60 6.93
CA PHE A 437 8.88 -8.51 8.20
C PHE A 437 7.98 -7.87 9.26
N ASN A 438 7.97 -8.37 10.50
CA ASN A 438 7.17 -7.79 11.57
C ASN A 438 7.77 -6.45 12.04
N VAL A 439 7.04 -5.35 11.85
CA VAL A 439 7.44 -4.00 12.26
C VAL A 439 6.62 -3.46 13.43
N LEU A 440 5.81 -4.28 14.10
CA LEU A 440 5.06 -3.88 15.29
C LEU A 440 5.94 -3.27 16.39
N PRO A 441 7.16 -3.77 16.65
CA PRO A 441 8.05 -3.13 17.62
C PRO A 441 8.31 -1.66 17.28
N ALA A 442 8.58 -1.32 16.00
CA ALA A 442 8.78 0.08 15.60
C ALA A 442 7.52 0.94 15.77
N TRP A 443 6.32 0.39 15.55
CA TRP A 443 5.09 1.12 15.83
C TRP A 443 4.96 1.50 17.31
N ARG A 444 5.55 0.72 18.20
CA ARG A 444 5.59 0.95 19.66
C ARG A 444 6.79 1.79 20.12
N GLY A 445 7.66 2.19 19.18
CA GLY A 445 8.85 3.00 19.47
C GLY A 445 10.10 2.20 19.84
N GLU A 446 10.11 0.91 19.57
CA GLU A 446 11.27 0.04 19.74
C GLU A 446 12.15 0.04 18.48
N LYS A 447 13.44 -0.25 18.66
CA LYS A 447 14.39 -0.38 17.55
C LYS A 447 14.18 -1.68 16.77
N LEU A 448 14.39 -1.61 15.45
CA LEU A 448 14.35 -2.78 14.57
C LEU A 448 15.76 -3.22 14.14
N VAL A 449 15.99 -4.53 14.17
CA VAL A 449 17.08 -5.15 13.41
C VAL A 449 16.46 -5.75 12.15
N ARG A 450 16.44 -4.95 11.08
CA ARG A 450 15.70 -5.27 9.87
C ARG A 450 16.57 -6.00 8.84
N ARG A 451 15.92 -6.90 8.10
CA ARG A 451 16.47 -7.50 6.88
C ARG A 451 16.58 -6.48 5.77
N PRO A 452 17.45 -6.71 4.75
CA PRO A 452 17.52 -5.84 3.58
C PRO A 452 16.14 -5.64 2.93
N MET A 453 15.92 -4.46 2.37
CA MET A 453 14.74 -4.14 1.56
C MET A 453 15.16 -3.97 0.11
N ILE A 454 14.36 -4.50 -0.82
CA ILE A 454 14.60 -4.38 -2.25
C ILE A 454 13.51 -3.52 -2.88
N PHE A 455 13.94 -2.61 -3.74
CA PHE A 455 13.08 -1.79 -4.59
C PHE A 455 13.32 -2.17 -6.05
N ASN A 456 12.27 -2.15 -6.87
CA ASN A 456 12.39 -2.49 -8.27
C ASN A 456 11.46 -1.62 -9.12
N ASP A 457 12.04 -0.98 -10.13
CA ASP A 457 11.30 -0.21 -11.13
C ASP A 457 12.07 -0.19 -12.47
N HIS A 458 11.63 0.64 -13.42
CA HIS A 458 12.20 0.67 -14.76
C HIS A 458 12.79 2.02 -15.18
N LYS A 459 12.62 3.08 -14.38
CA LYS A 459 12.92 4.45 -14.84
C LYS A 459 14.41 4.73 -15.05
N GLU A 460 15.27 4.17 -14.20
CA GLU A 460 16.72 4.42 -14.21
C GLU A 460 17.57 3.35 -14.90
N GLY A 461 16.97 2.28 -15.39
CA GLY A 461 17.73 1.19 -16.06
C GLY A 461 17.91 1.42 -17.55
N LYS A 462 19.03 0.92 -18.15
CA LYS A 462 19.27 1.00 -19.59
C LYS A 462 18.11 0.38 -20.40
N ASP A 463 17.61 -0.75 -19.99
CA ASP A 463 16.46 -1.42 -20.60
C ASP A 463 15.15 -1.07 -19.89
N GLY A 464 15.08 0.09 -19.25
CA GLY A 464 13.94 0.51 -18.46
C GLY A 464 13.75 -0.30 -17.18
N ALA A 465 14.80 -0.91 -16.62
CA ALA A 465 14.72 -1.69 -15.39
C ALA A 465 15.85 -1.36 -14.42
N ALA A 466 15.50 -1.00 -13.21
CA ALA A 466 16.43 -0.73 -12.12
C ALA A 466 16.02 -1.50 -10.86
N ALA A 467 17.01 -1.83 -10.03
CA ALA A 467 16.81 -2.41 -8.71
C ALA A 467 17.70 -1.68 -7.72
N ALA A 468 17.23 -1.51 -6.50
CA ALA A 468 18.04 -1.01 -5.40
C ALA A 468 17.83 -1.89 -4.16
N LEU A 469 18.89 -2.02 -3.34
CA LEU A 469 18.85 -2.70 -2.06
C LEU A 469 19.25 -1.73 -0.96
N ARG A 470 18.42 -1.63 0.07
CA ARG A 470 18.68 -0.91 1.30
C ARG A 470 19.07 -1.88 2.40
N LEU A 471 20.17 -1.59 3.09
CA LEU A 471 20.62 -2.32 4.28
C LEU A 471 21.22 -1.35 5.29
N ASP A 472 20.62 -1.28 6.47
CA ASP A 472 21.09 -0.44 7.55
C ASP A 472 22.09 -1.21 8.43
N ASN A 473 23.14 -0.52 8.83
CA ASN A 473 24.14 -1.01 9.78
C ASN A 473 24.64 -2.45 9.48
N PRO A 474 25.17 -2.72 8.25
CA PRO A 474 25.60 -4.06 7.87
C PRO A 474 26.69 -4.60 8.79
N LYS A 475 26.57 -5.87 9.16
CA LYS A 475 27.63 -6.60 9.88
C LYS A 475 28.62 -7.19 8.89
N ILE A 476 29.91 -6.87 9.07
CA ILE A 476 31.02 -7.30 8.20
C ILE A 476 32.16 -7.74 9.08
N GLY A 477 32.60 -9.01 8.98
CA GLY A 477 33.67 -9.55 9.83
C GLY A 477 33.40 -9.45 11.34
N GLY A 478 32.14 -9.58 11.76
CA GLY A 478 31.71 -9.44 13.14
C GLY A 478 31.52 -7.99 13.64
N LYS A 479 31.96 -6.98 12.86
CA LYS A 479 31.78 -5.56 13.19
C LYS A 479 30.58 -4.96 12.49
N THR A 480 29.86 -4.08 13.17
CA THR A 480 28.80 -3.26 12.56
C THR A 480 29.43 -2.06 11.86
N ILE A 481 29.03 -1.81 10.62
CA ILE A 481 29.37 -0.59 9.88
C ILE A 481 28.15 0.29 9.90
N ASP A 482 28.21 1.37 10.67
CA ASP A 482 27.09 2.29 10.80
C ASP A 482 26.75 2.94 9.45
N GLY A 483 25.46 3.17 9.25
CA GLY A 483 24.96 3.88 8.07
C GLY A 483 23.74 3.23 7.45
N GLN A 484 23.05 4.04 6.67
CA GLN A 484 21.84 3.69 5.93
C GLN A 484 22.22 3.48 4.45
N TRP A 485 22.75 2.30 4.12
CA TRP A 485 23.37 2.02 2.82
C TRP A 485 22.34 1.59 1.78
N LYS A 486 22.31 2.30 0.65
CA LYS A 486 21.49 1.96 -0.51
C LYS A 486 22.35 1.79 -1.75
N MET A 487 22.24 0.63 -2.38
CA MET A 487 23.00 0.30 -3.58
C MET A 487 22.08 -0.02 -4.75
N PHE A 488 22.40 0.56 -5.89
CA PHE A 488 21.68 0.35 -7.15
C PHE A 488 22.34 -0.73 -7.98
N PHE A 489 21.52 -1.49 -8.70
CA PHE A 489 21.93 -2.56 -9.57
C PHE A 489 21.27 -2.46 -10.94
N ASP A 490 21.95 -3.00 -11.95
CA ASP A 490 21.30 -3.36 -13.20
C ASP A 490 20.32 -4.50 -12.95
N ALA A 491 19.02 -4.21 -13.09
CA ALA A 491 17.98 -5.18 -12.77
C ALA A 491 17.94 -6.36 -13.74
N SER A 492 18.39 -6.19 -15.00
CA SER A 492 18.45 -7.26 -15.99
C SER A 492 19.54 -8.25 -15.63
N LEU A 493 20.72 -7.75 -15.28
CA LEU A 493 21.82 -8.59 -14.82
C LEU A 493 21.50 -9.25 -13.49
N LEU A 494 20.89 -8.53 -12.55
CA LEU A 494 20.50 -9.13 -11.27
C LEU A 494 19.50 -10.29 -11.47
N ARG A 495 18.54 -10.13 -12.37
CA ARG A 495 17.63 -11.23 -12.75
C ARG A 495 18.38 -12.43 -13.35
N ALA A 496 19.43 -12.19 -14.08
CA ALA A 496 20.31 -13.23 -14.65
C ALA A 496 21.29 -13.84 -13.62
N GLY A 497 21.19 -13.45 -12.34
CA GLY A 497 22.08 -13.95 -11.29
C GLY A 497 23.43 -13.24 -11.22
N LYS A 498 23.58 -12.09 -11.88
CA LYS A 498 24.82 -11.28 -11.90
C LYS A 498 24.52 -9.92 -11.26
N ALA A 499 25.01 -9.68 -10.06
CA ALA A 499 24.88 -8.39 -9.40
C ALA A 499 25.96 -7.43 -9.91
N LYS A 500 25.59 -6.47 -10.74
CA LYS A 500 26.45 -5.36 -11.15
C LYS A 500 26.04 -4.10 -10.38
N PRO A 501 26.86 -3.64 -9.40
CA PRO A 501 26.63 -2.37 -8.72
C PRO A 501 26.73 -1.19 -9.71
N LEU A 502 25.85 -0.21 -9.56
CA LEU A 502 25.83 1.01 -10.37
C LEU A 502 26.12 2.25 -9.52
N GLU A 503 25.51 2.34 -8.34
CA GLU A 503 25.61 3.47 -7.43
C GLU A 503 25.54 2.98 -5.98
N LEU A 504 26.18 3.72 -5.04
CA LEU A 504 26.11 3.48 -3.59
C LEU A 504 25.93 4.80 -2.85
N TYR A 505 24.95 4.88 -1.98
CA TYR A 505 24.64 6.04 -1.16
C TYR A 505 24.56 5.70 0.31
N GLU A 506 24.89 6.67 1.18
CA GLU A 506 24.66 6.64 2.63
C GLU A 506 23.55 7.67 2.93
N LEU A 507 22.33 7.19 3.15
CA LEU A 507 21.12 8.04 3.12
C LEU A 507 20.93 8.90 4.37
N ALA A 508 21.59 8.60 5.50
CA ALA A 508 21.49 9.43 6.69
C ALA A 508 22.19 10.78 6.48
N SER A 509 23.33 10.77 5.77
CA SER A 509 24.08 11.98 5.42
C SER A 509 23.75 12.53 4.04
N ASP A 510 23.20 11.72 3.15
CA ASP A 510 22.88 12.07 1.76
C ASP A 510 21.46 11.58 1.38
N PRO A 511 20.40 12.14 1.98
CA PRO A 511 19.02 11.74 1.67
C PRO A 511 18.59 12.12 0.24
N LYS A 512 19.38 12.94 -0.45
CA LYS A 512 19.15 13.35 -1.84
C LYS A 512 19.82 12.43 -2.87
N GLU A 513 20.63 11.48 -2.43
CA GLU A 513 21.33 10.52 -3.30
C GLU A 513 22.19 11.27 -4.37
N GLU A 514 22.94 12.29 -3.94
CA GLU A 514 23.79 13.12 -4.82
C GLU A 514 25.24 12.64 -4.85
N ASN A 515 25.73 12.01 -3.78
CA ASN A 515 27.13 11.63 -3.59
C ASN A 515 27.33 10.12 -3.78
N ASN A 516 27.57 9.69 -5.00
CA ASN A 516 27.82 8.26 -5.29
C ASN A 516 29.17 7.81 -4.77
N ARG A 517 29.17 6.94 -3.77
CA ARG A 517 30.33 6.46 -3.01
C ARG A 517 30.84 5.09 -3.45
N LEU A 518 30.34 4.54 -4.58
CA LEU A 518 30.64 3.19 -5.04
C LEU A 518 32.15 2.93 -5.23
N LYS A 519 32.91 3.95 -5.61
CA LYS A 519 34.35 3.84 -5.93
C LYS A 519 35.26 4.02 -4.71
N GLU A 520 34.73 4.35 -3.51
CA GLU A 520 35.56 4.52 -2.32
C GLU A 520 36.13 3.17 -1.86
N GLU A 521 37.46 3.06 -1.80
CA GLU A 521 38.15 1.82 -1.41
C GLU A 521 37.75 1.31 -0.02
N LYS A 522 37.64 2.21 0.96
CA LYS A 522 37.22 1.89 2.33
C LYS A 522 35.83 1.29 2.44
N LEU A 523 34.96 1.49 1.41
CA LEU A 523 33.59 0.98 1.36
C LEU A 523 33.43 -0.32 0.57
N GLN A 524 34.51 -0.86 -0.02
CA GLN A 524 34.43 -2.13 -0.76
C GLN A 524 33.91 -3.31 0.08
N PRO A 525 34.16 -3.42 1.39
CA PRO A 525 33.50 -4.42 2.23
C PRO A 525 31.96 -4.25 2.28
N VAL A 526 31.47 -3.00 2.34
CA VAL A 526 30.02 -2.69 2.29
C VAL A 526 29.44 -3.09 0.93
N VAL A 527 30.11 -2.72 -0.18
CA VAL A 527 29.72 -3.10 -1.54
C VAL A 527 29.58 -4.63 -1.66
N LYS A 528 30.60 -5.38 -1.25
CA LYS A 528 30.58 -6.85 -1.27
C LYS A 528 29.42 -7.43 -0.46
N ARG A 529 29.13 -6.85 0.71
CA ARG A 529 28.02 -7.29 1.57
C ARG A 529 26.67 -7.05 0.91
N LEU A 530 26.44 -5.88 0.29
CA LEU A 530 25.19 -5.58 -0.39
C LEU A 530 24.99 -6.42 -1.66
N VAL A 531 26.07 -6.66 -2.43
CA VAL A 531 26.07 -7.59 -3.57
C VAL A 531 25.63 -8.99 -3.13
N PHE A 532 26.25 -9.50 -2.05
CA PHE A 532 25.87 -10.81 -1.49
C PHE A 532 24.39 -10.86 -1.11
N GLN A 533 23.89 -9.84 -0.43
CA GLN A 533 22.48 -9.76 -0.03
C GLN A 533 21.54 -9.69 -1.24
N ALA A 534 21.89 -8.93 -2.29
CA ALA A 534 21.08 -8.83 -3.49
C ALA A 534 20.95 -10.20 -4.20
N LEU A 535 22.04 -10.93 -4.32
CA LEU A 535 22.05 -12.28 -4.90
C LEU A 535 21.29 -13.29 -4.03
N LEU A 536 21.47 -13.20 -2.70
CA LEU A 536 20.75 -14.05 -1.76
C LEU A 536 19.23 -13.88 -1.90
N HIS A 537 18.73 -12.63 -1.88
CA HIS A 537 17.30 -12.34 -2.07
C HIS A 537 16.79 -12.78 -3.45
N ARG A 538 17.58 -12.57 -4.50
CA ARG A 538 17.23 -13.01 -5.85
C ARG A 538 17.11 -14.54 -5.91
N ASN A 539 18.01 -15.26 -5.28
CA ASN A 539 18.09 -16.73 -5.35
C ASN A 539 17.19 -17.43 -4.33
N ALA A 540 16.62 -16.71 -3.39
CA ALA A 540 15.82 -17.29 -2.29
C ALA A 540 14.55 -18.03 -2.74
N GLY A 541 14.14 -17.90 -4.02
CA GLY A 541 13.05 -18.70 -4.60
C GLY A 541 11.67 -18.56 -3.93
N GLY A 542 11.53 -17.59 -3.02
CA GLY A 542 10.34 -17.44 -2.18
C GLY A 542 10.55 -17.88 -0.72
N HIS A 543 11.77 -18.23 -0.33
CA HIS A 543 12.10 -18.43 1.09
C HIS A 543 12.27 -17.09 1.81
N ARG A 544 11.88 -17.04 3.08
CA ARG A 544 12.23 -15.91 3.98
C ARG A 544 13.71 -15.98 4.29
N ILE A 545 14.40 -14.87 4.10
CA ILE A 545 15.84 -14.74 4.35
C ILE A 545 16.03 -14.12 5.72
#